data_b6e5afe92a213999bc8f3dc2040372ac
#
_entry.id   b6e5afe92a213999bc8f3dc2040372ac
#
_cell.length_a   1.000
_cell.length_b   1.000
_cell.length_c   1.000
_cell.angle_alpha   90.00
_cell.angle_beta   90.00
_cell.angle_gamma   90.00
#
_symmetry.space_group_name_H-M   'P 1'
#
loop_
_entity.id
_entity.type
_entity.pdbx_description
1 polymer ?
#
loop_
_entity_poly.entity_id
_entity_poly.type
_entity_poly.pdbx_seq_one_letter_code
_entity_poly.pdbx_strand_id
1 'polypeptide(L)'
;YPYAQITRNQKPVLEAGSMSGTLILHDGYIGVFDEDLKEYDYDDIKDKKKEHNAESGWLGITDKFWITALVPEKNQSFKGEFVYKSESFKANYILNKPVVIQPSSSKTSKAKIFVAAKEVKVIDGYAESEAINKFDLTIDWGWLYFLTKPLFFIINYLFELTKNFGIAIILVTAAVRLLFFPLANYSFRSMAKMKI
;
A
#
# COMPACT_ATOMS: atom_id res chain seq x y z
N TYR A 1 -21.36 12.94 -14.64
CA TYR A 1 -20.02 12.43 -14.40
C TYR A 1 -20.11 11.12 -13.60
N PRO A 2 -19.50 10.02 -14.05
CA PRO A 2 -19.41 8.79 -13.26
C PRO A 2 -18.63 9.03 -11.98
N TYR A 3 -19.09 8.41 -10.90
CA TYR A 3 -18.59 8.62 -9.54
C TYR A 3 -18.62 7.31 -8.76
N ALA A 4 -17.60 7.06 -7.95
CA ALA A 4 -17.60 5.97 -6.98
C ALA A 4 -16.97 6.41 -5.65
N GLN A 5 -17.45 5.85 -4.55
CA GLN A 5 -17.05 6.23 -3.20
C GLN A 5 -16.95 5.03 -2.27
N ILE A 6 -15.91 5.02 -1.45
CA ILE A 6 -15.79 4.21 -0.25
C ILE A 6 -16.08 5.12 0.95
N THR A 7 -16.85 4.60 1.91
CA THR A 7 -17.15 5.33 3.14
C THR A 7 -16.81 4.46 4.34
N ARG A 8 -16.11 5.04 5.31
CA ARG A 8 -15.80 4.45 6.59
C ARG A 8 -16.33 5.32 7.71
N ASN A 9 -17.17 4.77 8.58
CA ASN A 9 -17.84 5.54 9.63
C ASN A 9 -17.02 5.71 10.91
N GLN A 10 -16.02 4.87 11.13
CA GLN A 10 -15.20 4.92 12.34
C GLN A 10 -13.71 4.77 12.00
N LYS A 11 -12.87 5.50 12.73
CA LYS A 11 -11.43 5.27 12.74
C LYS A 11 -11.15 3.89 13.36
N PRO A 12 -10.17 3.11 12.87
CA PRO A 12 -9.77 1.88 13.55
C PRO A 12 -9.41 2.17 15.00
N VAL A 13 -9.91 1.35 15.90
CA VAL A 13 -9.48 1.40 17.30
C VAL A 13 -8.09 0.79 17.34
N LEU A 14 -7.07 1.60 17.56
CA LEU A 14 -5.74 1.09 17.85
C LEU A 14 -5.82 0.33 19.18
N GLU A 15 -5.52 -0.95 19.18
CA GLU A 15 -5.43 -1.72 20.43
C GLU A 15 -4.39 -1.06 21.33
N ALA A 16 -4.81 -0.76 22.57
CA ALA A 16 -3.94 -0.24 23.61
C ALA A 16 -2.84 -1.28 23.87
N GLY A 17 -1.64 -1.05 23.35
CA GLY A 17 -0.50 -1.98 23.42
C GLY A 17 0.29 -2.08 22.12
N SER A 18 -0.19 -1.57 21.00
CA SER A 18 0.67 -1.38 19.83
C SER A 18 1.76 -0.39 20.22
N MET A 19 3.02 -0.82 20.18
CA MET A 19 4.17 0.04 20.52
C MET A 19 4.08 1.32 19.71
N SER A 20 3.63 2.38 20.39
CA SER A 20 3.53 3.72 19.84
C SER A 20 4.91 4.14 19.33
N GLY A 21 5.02 4.43 18.07
CA GLY A 21 6.01 5.34 17.54
C GLY A 21 7.07 4.83 16.59
N THR A 22 7.31 3.50 16.41
CA THR A 22 8.48 3.09 15.61
C THR A 22 8.20 2.08 14.48
N LEU A 23 7.06 1.40 14.50
CA LEU A 23 6.64 0.43 13.50
C LEU A 23 5.13 0.52 13.22
N ILE A 24 4.61 1.71 13.00
CA ILE A 24 3.20 1.88 12.63
C ILE A 24 3.12 1.66 11.12
N LEU A 25 2.50 0.56 10.73
CA LEU A 25 2.02 0.38 9.36
C LEU A 25 0.99 1.45 9.07
N HIS A 26 1.02 2.01 7.87
CA HIS A 26 0.10 3.07 7.48
C HIS A 26 -1.37 2.61 7.58
N ASP A 27 -2.14 3.36 8.40
CA ASP A 27 -3.58 3.24 8.55
C ASP A 27 -4.24 4.54 8.11
N GLY A 28 -4.99 4.53 7.04
CA GLY A 28 -5.60 5.76 6.55
C GLY A 28 -5.98 5.70 5.09
N TYR A 29 -5.75 6.81 4.42
CA TYR A 29 -6.00 6.96 3.00
C TYR A 29 -4.74 6.66 2.21
N ILE A 30 -4.91 5.91 1.13
CA ILE A 30 -3.82 5.54 0.24
C ILE A 30 -4.29 5.63 -1.21
N GLY A 31 -3.40 6.01 -2.10
CA GLY A 31 -3.70 6.00 -3.53
C GLY A 31 -2.47 6.26 -4.37
N VAL A 32 -2.50 5.75 -5.58
CA VAL A 32 -1.52 6.07 -6.63
C VAL A 32 -2.22 6.93 -7.67
N PHE A 33 -1.64 8.11 -7.91
CA PHE A 33 -2.12 9.06 -8.89
C PHE A 33 -1.02 9.26 -9.93
N ASP A 34 -1.23 8.67 -11.12
CA ASP A 34 -0.23 8.46 -12.16
C ASP A 34 0.92 7.58 -11.62
N GLU A 35 2.07 8.17 -11.31
CA GLU A 35 3.23 7.44 -10.77
C GLU A 35 3.48 7.73 -9.28
N ASP A 36 2.68 8.62 -8.67
CA ASP A 36 2.90 9.11 -7.32
C ASP A 36 2.04 8.39 -6.28
N LEU A 37 2.66 7.74 -5.30
CA LEU A 37 1.99 7.26 -4.10
C LEU A 37 1.65 8.44 -3.18
N LYS A 38 0.42 8.49 -2.72
CA LYS A 38 -0.07 9.45 -1.72
C LYS A 38 -0.68 8.70 -0.55
N GLU A 39 -0.23 9.03 0.64
CA GLU A 39 -0.68 8.46 1.90
C GLU A 39 -1.05 9.60 2.84
N TYR A 40 -2.17 9.46 3.53
CA TYR A 40 -2.64 10.45 4.49
C TYR A 40 -3.28 9.77 5.69
N ASP A 41 -2.91 10.21 6.87
CA ASP A 41 -3.57 9.77 8.09
C ASP A 41 -5.00 10.32 8.20
N TYR A 42 -5.83 9.66 8.98
CA TYR A 42 -7.20 10.11 9.21
C TYR A 42 -7.28 11.54 9.78
N ASP A 43 -6.30 11.94 10.60
CA ASP A 43 -6.29 13.26 11.24
C ASP A 43 -5.91 14.36 10.23
N ASP A 44 -5.02 14.08 9.28
CA ASP A 44 -4.68 15.01 8.19
C ASP A 44 -5.88 15.40 7.33
N ILE A 45 -6.83 14.46 7.15
CA ILE A 45 -8.01 14.68 6.32
C ILE A 45 -9.15 15.35 7.08
N LYS A 46 -9.20 15.23 8.41
CA LYS A 46 -10.15 16.01 9.21
C LYS A 46 -9.94 17.51 9.07
N ASP A 47 -8.68 17.93 9.03
CA ASP A 47 -8.32 19.33 8.94
C ASP A 47 -8.49 19.89 7.54
N LYS A 48 -8.15 19.10 6.53
CA LYS A 48 -8.21 19.54 5.13
C LYS A 48 -8.39 18.38 4.16
N LYS A 49 -9.43 18.46 3.33
CA LYS A 49 -9.59 17.52 2.21
C LYS A 49 -8.36 17.53 1.28
N LYS A 50 -8.05 16.39 0.70
CA LYS A 50 -7.00 16.26 -0.31
C LYS A 50 -7.60 15.85 -1.64
N GLU A 51 -7.14 16.49 -2.72
CA GLU A 51 -7.63 16.27 -4.07
C GLU A 51 -6.44 16.05 -5.02
N HIS A 52 -6.58 15.06 -5.90
CA HIS A 52 -5.56 14.72 -6.88
C HIS A 52 -6.22 14.45 -8.23
N ASN A 53 -5.69 15.07 -9.28
CA ASN A 53 -6.07 14.74 -10.66
C ASN A 53 -5.06 13.73 -11.20
N ALA A 54 -5.55 12.72 -11.92
CA ALA A 54 -4.72 11.71 -12.54
C ALA A 54 -5.35 11.17 -13.83
N GLU A 55 -4.49 10.67 -14.71
CA GLU A 55 -4.92 9.95 -15.93
C GLU A 55 -4.99 8.45 -15.69
N SER A 56 -4.29 7.96 -14.65
CA SER A 56 -4.27 6.57 -14.25
C SER A 56 -4.06 6.44 -12.75
N GLY A 57 -4.44 5.30 -12.18
CA GLY A 57 -4.18 5.03 -10.78
C GLY A 57 -5.37 4.40 -10.05
N TRP A 58 -5.30 4.44 -8.74
CA TRP A 58 -6.30 3.92 -7.83
C TRP A 58 -6.24 4.67 -6.51
N LEU A 59 -7.31 4.58 -5.72
CA LEU A 59 -7.36 5.20 -4.39
C LEU A 59 -8.24 4.40 -3.46
N GLY A 60 -7.99 4.52 -2.16
CA GLY A 60 -8.75 3.75 -1.20
C GLY A 60 -8.49 4.10 0.25
N ILE A 61 -8.94 3.21 1.11
CA ILE A 61 -8.71 3.25 2.55
C ILE A 61 -8.06 1.93 2.96
N THR A 62 -7.01 2.02 3.73
CA THR A 62 -6.24 0.88 4.21
C THR A 62 -6.17 0.83 5.72
N ASP A 63 -6.09 -0.38 6.25
CA ASP A 63 -5.75 -0.68 7.64
C ASP A 63 -4.49 -1.52 7.68
N LYS A 64 -4.09 -1.91 8.88
CA LYS A 64 -2.95 -2.81 9.08
C LYS A 64 -3.00 -4.09 8.22
N PHE A 65 -4.17 -4.69 8.06
CA PHE A 65 -4.34 -6.00 7.39
C PHE A 65 -5.27 -5.97 6.18
N TRP A 66 -6.06 -4.91 6.01
CA TRP A 66 -7.11 -4.84 5.00
C TRP A 66 -6.95 -3.62 4.12
N ILE A 67 -7.38 -3.77 2.88
CA ILE A 67 -7.49 -2.66 1.94
C ILE A 67 -8.83 -2.69 1.24
N THR A 68 -9.41 -1.51 1.04
CA THR A 68 -10.52 -1.29 0.11
C THR A 68 -10.09 -0.22 -0.87
N ALA A 69 -9.98 -0.58 -2.15
CA ALA A 69 -9.52 0.32 -3.20
C ALA A 69 -10.54 0.44 -4.33
N LEU A 70 -10.65 1.63 -4.88
CA LEU A 70 -11.37 1.96 -6.10
C LEU A 70 -10.36 2.07 -7.24
N VAL A 71 -10.60 1.35 -8.31
CA VAL A 71 -9.79 1.40 -9.53
C VAL A 71 -10.67 1.91 -10.66
N PRO A 72 -10.50 3.17 -11.09
CA PRO A 72 -11.20 3.73 -12.23
C PRO A 72 -10.91 2.96 -13.53
N GLU A 73 -11.79 3.08 -14.50
CA GLU A 73 -11.58 2.48 -15.81
C GLU A 73 -10.32 3.05 -16.47
N LYS A 74 -9.53 2.19 -17.12
CA LYS A 74 -8.29 2.60 -17.80
C LYS A 74 -8.57 3.64 -18.89
N ASN A 75 -7.61 4.52 -19.14
CA ASN A 75 -7.66 5.60 -20.13
C ASN A 75 -8.75 6.65 -19.88
N GLN A 76 -9.19 6.78 -18.65
CA GLN A 76 -10.12 7.84 -18.23
C GLN A 76 -9.50 8.66 -17.10
N SER A 77 -9.26 9.94 -17.39
CA SER A 77 -8.79 10.85 -16.35
C SER A 77 -9.86 11.04 -15.27
N PHE A 78 -9.41 11.11 -14.05
CA PHE A 78 -10.28 11.26 -12.90
C PHE A 78 -9.69 12.24 -11.87
N LYS A 79 -10.56 12.76 -11.04
CA LYS A 79 -10.22 13.49 -9.84
C LYS A 79 -10.52 12.62 -8.64
N GLY A 80 -9.48 12.22 -7.90
CA GLY A 80 -9.60 11.53 -6.62
C GLY A 80 -9.68 12.53 -5.48
N GLU A 81 -10.48 12.19 -4.47
CA GLU A 81 -10.69 13.03 -3.31
C GLU A 81 -10.72 12.20 -2.03
N PHE A 82 -10.00 12.67 -1.02
CA PHE A 82 -10.07 12.18 0.35
C PHE A 82 -10.69 13.25 1.23
N VAL A 83 -11.78 12.93 1.91
CA VAL A 83 -12.54 13.91 2.67
C VAL A 83 -13.16 13.30 3.94
N TYR A 84 -13.19 14.08 5.01
CA TYR A 84 -13.97 13.81 6.21
C TYR A 84 -15.22 14.67 6.20
N LYS A 85 -16.39 14.06 6.18
CA LYS A 85 -17.67 14.76 6.14
C LYS A 85 -18.77 13.93 6.80
N SER A 86 -19.61 14.59 7.60
CA SER A 86 -20.74 13.93 8.30
C SER A 86 -20.25 12.74 9.13
N GLU A 87 -19.21 12.96 9.94
CA GLU A 87 -18.60 11.96 10.83
C GLU A 87 -18.09 10.69 10.12
N SER A 88 -17.87 10.79 8.81
CA SER A 88 -17.42 9.68 7.99
C SER A 88 -16.19 10.04 7.17
N PHE A 89 -15.27 9.11 7.07
CA PHE A 89 -14.10 9.16 6.21
C PHE A 89 -14.46 8.63 4.82
N LYS A 90 -14.17 9.39 3.77
CA LYS A 90 -14.59 9.07 2.41
C LYS A 90 -13.41 9.17 1.45
N ALA A 91 -13.22 8.12 0.66
CA ALA A 91 -12.35 8.11 -0.51
C ALA A 91 -13.23 7.98 -1.75
N ASN A 92 -13.15 8.92 -2.67
CA ASN A 92 -13.98 8.91 -3.86
C ASN A 92 -13.21 9.37 -5.09
N TYR A 93 -13.72 9.02 -6.26
CA TYR A 93 -13.28 9.62 -7.49
C TYR A 93 -14.46 10.05 -8.38
N ILE A 94 -14.23 11.03 -9.19
CA ILE A 94 -15.14 11.52 -10.25
C ILE A 94 -14.36 11.52 -11.55
N LEU A 95 -14.93 10.96 -12.61
CA LEU A 95 -14.32 11.03 -13.93
C LEU A 95 -14.38 12.48 -14.46
N ASN A 96 -13.28 12.95 -15.02
CA ASN A 96 -13.16 14.32 -15.51
C ASN A 96 -14.00 14.59 -16.76
N LYS A 97 -14.34 13.53 -17.52
CA LYS A 97 -15.17 13.66 -18.74
C LYS A 97 -16.62 13.32 -18.44
N PRO A 98 -17.57 14.19 -18.80
CA PRO A 98 -18.98 13.89 -18.70
C PRO A 98 -19.38 12.77 -19.66
N VAL A 99 -20.28 11.90 -19.23
CA VAL A 99 -20.91 10.93 -20.12
C VAL A 99 -22.21 11.53 -20.62
N VAL A 100 -22.23 11.89 -21.91
CA VAL A 100 -23.46 12.39 -22.57
C VAL A 100 -24.27 11.17 -23.01
N ILE A 101 -25.52 11.08 -22.57
CA ILE A 101 -26.47 10.05 -22.96
C ILE A 101 -27.52 10.68 -23.86
N GLN A 102 -27.60 10.19 -25.09
CA GLN A 102 -28.62 10.63 -26.06
C GLN A 102 -30.01 10.08 -25.69
N PRO A 103 -31.10 10.73 -26.07
CA PRO A 103 -32.43 10.17 -25.87
C PRO A 103 -32.54 8.77 -26.45
N SER A 104 -33.16 7.85 -25.71
CA SER A 104 -33.32 6.42 -26.06
C SER A 104 -32.02 5.62 -26.23
N SER A 105 -30.91 6.10 -25.68
CA SER A 105 -29.62 5.37 -25.64
C SER A 105 -29.18 5.07 -24.20
N SER A 106 -28.27 4.14 -24.06
CA SER A 106 -27.60 3.84 -22.79
C SER A 106 -26.08 3.92 -22.94
N LYS A 107 -25.39 4.29 -21.87
CA LYS A 107 -23.94 4.20 -21.76
C LYS A 107 -23.56 3.53 -20.45
N THR A 108 -22.55 2.69 -20.50
CA THR A 108 -22.03 2.00 -19.31
C THR A 108 -20.69 2.61 -18.92
N SER A 109 -20.53 2.92 -17.65
CA SER A 109 -19.24 3.24 -17.03
C SER A 109 -18.88 2.10 -16.08
N LYS A 110 -17.64 1.64 -16.15
CA LYS A 110 -17.14 0.54 -15.34
C LYS A 110 -16.23 1.08 -14.25
N ALA A 111 -16.33 0.51 -13.07
CA ALA A 111 -15.43 0.73 -11.95
C ALA A 111 -15.08 -0.61 -11.33
N LYS A 112 -13.88 -0.76 -10.83
CA LYS A 112 -13.49 -1.94 -10.05
C LYS A 112 -13.36 -1.53 -8.60
N ILE A 113 -13.88 -2.37 -7.72
CA ILE A 113 -13.69 -2.27 -6.27
C ILE A 113 -12.91 -3.49 -5.85
N PHE A 114 -11.79 -3.26 -5.20
CA PHE A 114 -10.96 -4.29 -4.63
C PHE A 114 -11.09 -4.25 -3.11
N VAL A 115 -11.43 -5.38 -2.50
CA VAL A 115 -11.54 -5.52 -1.04
C VAL A 115 -10.87 -6.82 -0.65
N ALA A 116 -9.74 -6.73 0.04
CA ALA A 116 -9.00 -7.93 0.45
C ALA A 116 -8.09 -7.71 1.67
N ALA A 117 -7.65 -8.82 2.24
CA ALA A 117 -6.50 -8.82 3.13
C ALA A 117 -5.22 -8.48 2.33
N LYS A 118 -4.29 -7.77 2.97
CA LYS A 118 -3.01 -7.39 2.36
C LYS A 118 -2.05 -8.59 2.31
N GLU A 119 -2.37 -9.56 1.48
CA GLU A 119 -1.53 -10.72 1.20
C GLU A 119 -0.74 -10.52 -0.08
N VAL A 120 0.60 -10.60 0.00
CA VAL A 120 1.51 -10.27 -1.10
C VAL A 120 1.15 -10.99 -2.39
N LYS A 121 0.95 -12.32 -2.34
CA LYS A 121 0.61 -13.12 -3.55
C LYS A 121 -0.71 -12.70 -4.18
N VAL A 122 -1.69 -12.32 -3.37
CA VAL A 122 -3.01 -11.85 -3.84
C VAL A 122 -2.90 -10.49 -4.48
N ILE A 123 -2.21 -9.56 -3.81
CA ILE A 123 -2.00 -8.18 -4.30
C ILE A 123 -1.20 -8.21 -5.62
N ASP A 124 -0.06 -8.91 -5.67
CA ASP A 124 0.77 -9.01 -6.87
C ASP A 124 0.00 -9.70 -8.02
N GLY A 125 -0.78 -10.75 -7.72
CA GLY A 125 -1.62 -11.42 -8.71
C GLY A 125 -2.68 -10.51 -9.34
N TYR A 126 -3.32 -9.64 -8.56
CA TYR A 126 -4.26 -8.64 -9.08
C TYR A 126 -3.56 -7.47 -9.77
N ALA A 127 -2.39 -7.06 -9.29
CA ALA A 127 -1.58 -6.06 -9.96
C ALA A 127 -1.27 -6.48 -11.41
N GLU A 128 -0.89 -7.74 -11.61
CA GLU A 128 -0.58 -8.30 -12.93
C GLU A 128 -1.85 -8.56 -13.77
N SER A 129 -2.81 -9.32 -13.25
CA SER A 129 -3.99 -9.76 -14.02
C SER A 129 -4.89 -8.60 -14.46
N GLU A 130 -5.01 -7.57 -13.63
CA GLU A 130 -5.82 -6.40 -13.90
C GLU A 130 -4.98 -5.21 -14.40
N ALA A 131 -3.65 -5.37 -14.47
CA ALA A 131 -2.66 -4.35 -14.80
C ALA A 131 -2.90 -3.03 -14.03
N ILE A 132 -2.97 -3.14 -12.71
CA ILE A 132 -3.12 -2.02 -11.79
C ILE A 132 -1.71 -1.55 -11.41
N ASN A 133 -1.36 -0.35 -11.86
CA ASN A 133 -0.02 0.20 -11.65
C ASN A 133 0.27 0.40 -10.16
N LYS A 134 1.45 -0.07 -9.72
CA LYS A 134 1.94 0.07 -8.33
C LYS A 134 0.94 -0.40 -7.25
N PHE A 135 0.14 -1.43 -7.56
CA PHE A 135 -0.82 -1.95 -6.59
C PHE A 135 -0.14 -2.68 -5.43
N ASP A 136 1.08 -3.15 -5.62
CA ASP A 136 1.93 -3.73 -4.59
C ASP A 136 2.30 -2.74 -3.48
N LEU A 137 2.22 -1.43 -3.72
CA LEU A 137 2.41 -0.38 -2.71
C LEU A 137 1.26 -0.29 -1.70
N THR A 138 0.18 -1.05 -1.87
CA THR A 138 -0.84 -1.23 -0.83
C THR A 138 -0.30 -1.92 0.42
N ILE A 139 0.82 -2.64 0.26
CA ILE A 139 1.58 -3.22 1.36
C ILE A 139 2.69 -2.22 1.72
N ASP A 140 2.71 -1.82 2.98
CA ASP A 140 3.76 -0.94 3.47
C ASP A 140 5.08 -1.73 3.63
N TRP A 141 5.93 -1.59 2.64
CA TRP A 141 7.28 -2.19 2.64
C TRP A 141 8.30 -1.33 3.39
N GLY A 142 7.89 -0.13 3.81
CA GLY A 142 8.77 0.88 4.38
C GLY A 142 9.74 1.51 3.37
N TRP A 143 10.57 2.42 3.84
CA TRP A 143 11.51 3.17 3.00
C TRP A 143 12.62 2.31 2.36
N LEU A 144 12.89 1.12 2.94
CA LEU A 144 13.85 0.14 2.39
C LEU A 144 13.17 -0.90 1.47
N TYR A 145 12.12 -0.50 0.74
CA TYR A 145 11.36 -1.35 -0.19
C TYR A 145 12.25 -2.28 -1.04
N PHE A 146 13.33 -1.74 -1.61
CA PHE A 146 14.28 -2.49 -2.46
C PHE A 146 14.99 -3.65 -1.72
N LEU A 147 15.02 -3.62 -0.39
CA LEU A 147 15.61 -4.67 0.46
C LEU A 147 14.55 -5.55 1.09
N THR A 148 13.47 -4.95 1.59
CA THR A 148 12.43 -5.67 2.35
C THR A 148 11.64 -6.63 1.47
N LYS A 149 11.27 -6.21 0.27
CA LYS A 149 10.52 -7.05 -0.68
C LYS A 149 11.29 -8.29 -1.13
N PRO A 150 12.56 -8.22 -1.59
CA PRO A 150 13.37 -9.42 -1.88
C PRO A 150 13.58 -10.32 -0.67
N LEU A 151 13.81 -9.73 0.50
CA LEU A 151 14.01 -10.50 1.73
C LEU A 151 12.75 -11.30 2.10
N PHE A 152 11.57 -10.71 1.92
CA PHE A 152 10.30 -11.40 2.10
C PHE A 152 10.19 -12.63 1.18
N PHE A 153 10.53 -12.49 -0.11
CA PHE A 153 10.47 -13.62 -1.05
C PHE A 153 11.46 -14.74 -0.67
N ILE A 154 12.65 -14.40 -0.18
CA ILE A 154 13.62 -15.39 0.30
C ILE A 154 13.06 -16.14 1.52
N ILE A 155 12.49 -15.42 2.50
CA ILE A 155 11.86 -16.03 3.67
C ILE A 155 10.70 -16.94 3.25
N ASN A 156 9.85 -16.47 2.33
CA ASN A 156 8.72 -17.24 1.85
C ASN A 156 9.16 -18.52 1.11
N TYR A 157 10.18 -18.43 0.28
CA TYR A 157 10.78 -19.58 -0.40
C TYR A 157 11.30 -20.62 0.61
N LEU A 158 12.04 -20.19 1.59
CA LEU A 158 12.55 -21.08 2.65
C LEU A 158 11.42 -21.66 3.52
N PHE A 159 10.36 -20.88 3.75
CA PHE A 159 9.17 -21.38 4.41
C PHE A 159 8.48 -22.49 3.59
N GLU A 160 8.34 -22.32 2.28
CA GLU A 160 7.77 -23.35 1.40
C GLU A 160 8.59 -24.64 1.41
N LEU A 161 9.91 -24.52 1.54
CA LEU A 161 10.83 -25.67 1.60
C LEU A 161 10.79 -26.37 2.96
N THR A 162 10.82 -25.60 4.06
CA THR A 162 10.95 -26.16 5.43
C THR A 162 9.61 -26.41 6.10
N LYS A 163 8.52 -25.83 5.57
CA LYS A 163 7.16 -25.80 6.17
C LYS A 163 7.14 -25.24 7.59
N ASN A 164 8.20 -24.51 7.98
CA ASN A 164 8.32 -23.90 9.30
C ASN A 164 8.88 -22.49 9.17
N PHE A 165 8.05 -21.50 9.52
CA PHE A 165 8.42 -20.09 9.40
C PHE A 165 9.57 -19.69 10.34
N GLY A 166 9.64 -20.28 11.53
CA GLY A 166 10.74 -20.03 12.47
C GLY A 166 12.09 -20.51 11.93
N ILE A 167 12.15 -21.70 11.32
CA ILE A 167 13.36 -22.20 10.67
C ILE A 167 13.74 -21.29 9.47
N ALA A 168 12.79 -20.87 8.67
CA ALA A 168 13.05 -19.96 7.55
C ALA A 168 13.70 -18.65 8.02
N ILE A 169 13.19 -18.03 9.09
CA ILE A 169 13.76 -16.82 9.67
C ILE A 169 15.18 -17.04 10.18
N ILE A 170 15.43 -18.15 10.89
CA ILE A 170 16.77 -18.48 11.40
C ILE A 170 17.77 -18.63 10.25
N LEU A 171 17.40 -19.35 9.18
CA LEU A 171 18.25 -19.57 8.02
C LEU A 171 18.58 -18.25 7.30
N VAL A 172 17.58 -17.40 7.08
CA VAL A 172 17.81 -16.07 6.47
C VAL A 172 18.70 -15.22 7.36
N THR A 173 18.46 -15.20 8.66
CA THR A 173 19.28 -14.45 9.61
C THR A 173 20.72 -14.92 9.59
N ALA A 174 20.95 -16.23 9.58
CA ALA A 174 22.30 -16.81 9.47
C ALA A 174 22.99 -16.43 8.15
N ALA A 175 22.24 -16.53 7.03
CA ALA A 175 22.77 -16.15 5.71
C ALA A 175 23.16 -14.66 5.64
N VAL A 176 22.31 -13.77 6.14
CA VAL A 176 22.57 -12.33 6.22
C VAL A 176 23.80 -12.04 7.09
N ARG A 177 23.92 -12.70 8.26
CA ARG A 177 25.09 -12.55 9.14
C ARG A 177 26.38 -13.02 8.46
N LEU A 178 26.33 -14.15 7.76
CA LEU A 178 27.49 -14.66 7.03
C LEU A 178 27.91 -13.70 5.90
N LEU A 179 26.95 -13.11 5.18
CA LEU A 179 27.21 -12.13 4.15
C LEU A 179 27.91 -10.87 4.68
N PHE A 180 27.46 -10.37 5.84
CA PHE A 180 28.04 -9.18 6.48
C PHE A 180 29.24 -9.46 7.38
N PHE A 181 29.57 -10.73 7.62
CA PHE A 181 30.71 -11.12 8.48
C PHE A 181 32.05 -10.48 8.06
N PRO A 182 32.46 -10.50 6.75
CA PRO A 182 33.73 -9.89 6.36
C PRO A 182 33.76 -8.38 6.62
N LEU A 183 32.62 -7.70 6.42
CA LEU A 183 32.51 -6.26 6.66
C LEU A 183 32.61 -5.93 8.17
N ALA A 184 31.92 -6.69 9.01
CA ALA A 184 32.01 -6.57 10.46
C ALA A 184 33.44 -6.82 10.95
N ASN A 185 34.10 -7.87 10.47
CA ASN A 185 35.46 -8.21 10.84
C ASN A 185 36.46 -7.11 10.45
N TYR A 186 36.26 -6.50 9.27
CA TYR A 186 37.08 -5.36 8.85
C TYR A 186 36.91 -4.16 9.77
N SER A 187 35.67 -3.83 10.17
CA SER A 187 35.37 -2.74 11.10
C SER A 187 36.02 -2.97 12.48
N PHE A 188 35.89 -4.17 13.04
CA PHE A 188 36.53 -4.51 14.32
C PHE A 188 38.05 -4.43 14.27
N ARG A 189 38.69 -4.88 13.18
CA ARG A 189 40.15 -4.76 12.99
C ARG A 189 40.62 -3.30 12.89
N SER A 190 39.83 -2.45 12.24
CA SER A 190 40.11 -1.01 12.13
C SER A 190 40.03 -0.32 13.50
N MET A 191 39.01 -0.62 14.29
CA MET A 191 38.88 -0.08 15.65
C MET A 191 39.99 -0.56 16.60
N ALA A 192 40.42 -1.81 16.47
CA ALA A 192 41.53 -2.35 17.27
C ALA A 192 42.85 -1.62 17.01
N LYS A 193 43.10 -1.16 15.74
CA LYS A 193 44.28 -0.40 15.37
C LYS A 193 44.29 1.05 15.90
N MET A 194 43.12 1.62 16.21
CA MET A 194 43.00 2.98 16.76
C MET A 194 43.20 3.03 18.29
N LYS A 195 43.28 1.90 18.97
CA LYS A 195 43.49 1.79 20.44
C LYS A 195 44.97 1.66 20.84
N ILE A 196 45.91 1.73 19.90
CA ILE A 196 47.33 1.81 20.11
C ILE A 196 47.78 3.25 19.78
#